data_8cf1914c19b644d416ca7819981bb971
#
_entry.id   8cf1914c19b644d416ca7819981bb971
#
_cell.length_a   1.000
_cell.length_b   1.000
_cell.length_c   1.000
_cell.angle_alpha   90.00
_cell.angle_beta   90.00
_cell.angle_gamma   90.00
#
_symmetry.space_group_name_H-M   'P 1'
#
loop_
_entity.id
_entity.type
_entity.pdbx_description
1 polymer ?
#
loop_
_entity_poly.entity_id
_entity_poly.type
_entity_poly.pdbx_seq_one_letter_code
_entity_poly.pdbx_strand_id
1 'polypeptide(L)'
;WSSPTWHYTTVEDPGTGMAEAASVAGADLVLVCGGDGTVREVCAELAGTGIPIGIIPAGTGNLLARNLDIPLYLRAAIDVALNGQDRAIDLVEVSGDGFADTHFMVMAGMGFDAAIMEGVNEDIKKKIGWVAYVLSALKSLMFPAVRVEVSVDGAEFTKHRARTIVVGNVGFLQAGMPLLPDAAIDDGVLD
;
A
#
# COMPACT_ATOMS: atom_id res chain seq x y z
N TRP A 1 8.25 -14.91 -24.10
CA TRP A 1 7.54 -15.38 -22.89
C TRP A 1 6.90 -16.74 -23.19
N SER A 2 7.02 -17.72 -22.29
CA SER A 2 6.31 -19.00 -22.34
C SER A 2 4.85 -18.82 -21.87
N SER A 3 4.05 -19.89 -21.93
CA SER A 3 2.66 -19.84 -21.44
C SER A 3 2.63 -19.48 -19.95
N PRO A 4 1.86 -18.47 -19.53
CA PRO A 4 1.78 -18.09 -18.12
C PRO A 4 0.98 -19.12 -17.31
N THR A 5 1.31 -19.26 -16.04
CA THR A 5 0.47 -19.95 -15.05
C THR A 5 -0.50 -18.93 -14.47
N TRP A 6 -1.77 -19.31 -14.39
CA TRP A 6 -2.83 -18.45 -13.87
C TRP A 6 -3.26 -18.89 -12.48
N HIS A 7 -3.33 -17.92 -11.58
CA HIS A 7 -3.83 -18.08 -10.22
C HIS A 7 -4.97 -17.10 -9.97
N TYR A 8 -5.93 -17.51 -9.15
CA TYR A 8 -7.07 -16.67 -8.76
C TYR A 8 -7.08 -16.54 -7.23
N THR A 9 -7.02 -15.30 -6.76
CA THR A 9 -7.09 -15.01 -5.33
C THR A 9 -8.47 -15.34 -4.77
N THR A 10 -8.50 -15.71 -3.49
CA THR A 10 -9.72 -15.93 -2.71
C THR A 10 -9.75 -15.01 -1.50
N VAL A 11 -10.79 -15.11 -0.69
CA VAL A 11 -10.85 -14.37 0.59
C VAL A 11 -9.84 -14.94 1.58
N GLU A 12 -9.62 -16.24 1.54
CA GLU A 12 -8.70 -16.99 2.43
C GLU A 12 -7.23 -16.83 2.00
N ASP A 13 -6.98 -16.69 0.70
CA ASP A 13 -5.65 -16.44 0.13
C ASP A 13 -5.71 -15.24 -0.82
N PRO A 14 -5.41 -14.03 -0.33
CA PRO A 14 -5.41 -12.80 -1.13
C PRO A 14 -4.20 -12.67 -2.05
N GLY A 15 -3.32 -13.69 -2.13
CA GLY A 15 -2.19 -13.74 -3.05
C GLY A 15 -0.89 -14.29 -2.45
N THR A 16 -0.78 -14.42 -1.15
CA THR A 16 0.45 -14.85 -0.45
C THR A 16 0.87 -16.26 -0.88
N GLY A 17 0.00 -17.27 -0.73
CA GLY A 17 0.33 -18.65 -1.11
C GLY A 17 0.60 -18.83 -2.60
N MET A 18 -0.02 -18.01 -3.44
CA MET A 18 0.22 -18.03 -4.89
C MET A 18 1.57 -17.41 -5.24
N ALA A 19 1.98 -16.36 -4.54
CA ALA A 19 3.28 -15.73 -4.69
C ALA A 19 4.41 -16.67 -4.21
N GLU A 20 4.21 -17.33 -3.07
CA GLU A 20 5.11 -18.38 -2.57
C GLU A 20 5.28 -19.49 -3.61
N ALA A 21 4.17 -20.02 -4.12
CA ALA A 21 4.21 -21.07 -5.15
C ALA A 21 4.94 -20.63 -6.43
N ALA A 22 4.76 -19.40 -6.86
CA ALA A 22 5.47 -18.84 -8.00
C ALA A 22 6.98 -18.71 -7.74
N SER A 23 7.36 -18.28 -6.53
CA SER A 23 8.77 -18.19 -6.09
C SER A 23 9.42 -19.56 -6.09
N VAL A 24 8.77 -20.55 -5.47
CA VAL A 24 9.27 -21.95 -5.43
C VAL A 24 9.40 -22.55 -6.83
N ALA A 25 8.48 -22.21 -7.74
CA ALA A 25 8.52 -22.64 -9.14
C ALA A 25 9.59 -21.95 -9.98
N GLY A 26 10.28 -20.94 -9.44
CA GLY A 26 11.31 -20.16 -10.14
C GLY A 26 10.73 -19.27 -11.25
N ALA A 27 9.67 -18.57 -10.96
CA ALA A 27 9.08 -17.63 -11.92
C ALA A 27 10.05 -16.49 -12.27
N ASP A 28 10.15 -16.16 -13.54
CA ASP A 28 10.97 -15.02 -14.02
C ASP A 28 10.29 -13.66 -13.80
N LEU A 29 8.96 -13.64 -13.65
CA LEU A 29 8.13 -12.46 -13.45
C LEU A 29 6.79 -12.89 -12.85
N VAL A 30 6.30 -12.14 -11.88
CA VAL A 30 4.94 -12.28 -11.35
C VAL A 30 4.10 -11.07 -11.75
N LEU A 31 2.98 -11.30 -12.43
CA LEU A 31 2.02 -10.25 -12.76
C LEU A 31 0.88 -10.29 -11.73
N VAL A 32 0.71 -9.21 -10.99
CA VAL A 32 -0.37 -9.07 -10.02
C VAL A 32 -1.46 -8.15 -10.56
N CYS A 33 -2.65 -8.70 -10.82
CA CYS A 33 -3.82 -7.95 -11.25
C CYS A 33 -4.77 -7.79 -10.07
N GLY A 34 -4.75 -6.63 -9.42
CA GLY A 34 -5.53 -6.42 -8.21
C GLY A 34 -5.53 -4.99 -7.70
N GLY A 35 -6.12 -4.79 -6.53
CA GLY A 35 -6.03 -3.54 -5.77
C GLY A 35 -4.83 -3.53 -4.83
N ASP A 36 -4.68 -2.43 -4.06
CA ASP A 36 -3.54 -2.20 -3.17
C ASP A 36 -3.32 -3.34 -2.16
N GLY A 37 -4.40 -3.97 -1.66
CA GLY A 37 -4.30 -5.11 -0.73
C GLY A 37 -3.63 -6.33 -1.34
N THR A 38 -4.11 -6.79 -2.51
CA THR A 38 -3.51 -7.94 -3.20
C THR A 38 -2.07 -7.67 -3.62
N VAL A 39 -1.81 -6.45 -4.12
CA VAL A 39 -0.44 -6.03 -4.48
C VAL A 39 0.47 -6.08 -3.26
N ARG A 40 0.00 -5.60 -2.10
CA ARG A 40 0.75 -5.63 -0.84
C ARG A 40 1.13 -7.06 -0.44
N GLU A 41 0.18 -7.99 -0.45
CA GLU A 41 0.41 -9.39 -0.05
C GLU A 41 1.45 -10.06 -0.96
N VAL A 42 1.32 -9.87 -2.28
CA VAL A 42 2.26 -10.43 -3.26
C VAL A 42 3.65 -9.81 -3.12
N CYS A 43 3.74 -8.48 -2.94
CA CYS A 43 5.03 -7.81 -2.75
C CYS A 43 5.72 -8.23 -1.45
N ALA A 44 4.95 -8.38 -0.36
CA ALA A 44 5.50 -8.84 0.91
C ALA A 44 6.10 -10.25 0.81
N GLU A 45 5.39 -11.16 0.14
CA GLU A 45 5.85 -12.55 -0.02
C GLU A 45 7.07 -12.67 -0.94
N LEU A 46 7.13 -11.86 -1.99
CA LEU A 46 8.25 -11.90 -2.95
C LEU A 46 9.42 -11.00 -2.56
N ALA A 47 9.35 -10.33 -1.42
CA ALA A 47 10.41 -9.44 -0.96
C ALA A 47 11.75 -10.20 -0.83
N GLY A 48 12.82 -9.62 -1.38
CA GLY A 48 14.16 -10.20 -1.32
C GLY A 48 14.40 -11.43 -2.20
N THR A 49 13.38 -11.95 -2.92
CA THR A 49 13.54 -13.10 -3.83
C THR A 49 14.25 -12.74 -5.14
N GLY A 50 14.27 -11.46 -5.50
CA GLY A 50 14.78 -10.98 -6.79
C GLY A 50 13.80 -11.20 -7.96
N ILE A 51 12.61 -11.72 -7.73
CA ILE A 51 11.58 -11.88 -8.77
C ILE A 51 10.88 -10.53 -8.98
N PRO A 52 10.92 -9.95 -10.20
CA PRO A 52 10.23 -8.73 -10.49
C PRO A 52 8.70 -8.91 -10.45
N ILE A 53 7.99 -7.85 -10.07
CA ILE A 53 6.54 -7.83 -9.95
C ILE A 53 5.97 -6.79 -10.90
N GLY A 54 5.16 -7.23 -11.87
CA GLY A 54 4.40 -6.34 -12.73
C GLY A 54 3.02 -6.05 -12.14
N ILE A 55 2.71 -4.78 -11.88
CA ILE A 55 1.44 -4.36 -11.29
C ILE A 55 0.44 -4.01 -12.39
N ILE A 56 -0.73 -4.66 -12.35
CA ILE A 56 -1.86 -4.38 -13.23
C ILE A 56 -3.00 -3.85 -12.34
N PRO A 57 -3.20 -2.51 -12.29
CA PRO A 57 -4.13 -1.89 -11.37
C PRO A 57 -5.58 -2.25 -11.68
N ALA A 58 -6.25 -2.93 -10.75
CA ALA A 58 -7.66 -3.33 -10.88
C ALA A 58 -8.52 -2.96 -9.66
N GLY A 59 -7.95 -2.27 -8.68
CA GLY A 59 -8.64 -1.78 -7.49
C GLY A 59 -9.23 -0.38 -7.67
N THR A 60 -9.81 0.15 -6.59
CA THR A 60 -10.37 1.51 -6.55
C THR A 60 -9.30 2.57 -6.30
N GLY A 61 -8.35 2.30 -5.40
CA GLY A 61 -7.28 3.24 -5.00
C GLY A 61 -6.10 3.19 -5.94
N ASN A 62 -5.47 2.03 -6.01
CA ASN A 62 -4.25 1.75 -6.76
C ASN A 62 -3.15 2.78 -6.45
N LEU A 63 -2.96 3.07 -5.15
CA LEU A 63 -2.07 4.13 -4.70
C LEU A 63 -0.61 3.84 -5.03
N LEU A 64 -0.17 2.59 -4.85
CA LEU A 64 1.18 2.20 -5.23
C LEU A 64 1.41 2.41 -6.74
N ALA A 65 0.50 1.92 -7.57
CA ALA A 65 0.62 2.08 -9.02
C ALA A 65 0.68 3.55 -9.44
N ARG A 66 -0.10 4.41 -8.79
CA ARG A 66 -0.10 5.86 -9.07
C ARG A 66 1.21 6.54 -8.67
N ASN A 67 1.78 6.18 -7.51
CA ASN A 67 3.05 6.73 -7.07
C ASN A 67 4.25 6.19 -7.86
N LEU A 68 4.08 5.08 -8.56
CA LEU A 68 5.06 4.50 -9.49
C LEU A 68 4.81 4.91 -10.96
N ASP A 69 3.86 5.82 -11.22
CA ASP A 69 3.46 6.26 -12.57
C ASP A 69 3.03 5.11 -13.50
N ILE A 70 2.53 4.01 -12.91
CA ILE A 70 2.00 2.89 -13.68
C ILE A 70 0.62 3.27 -14.24
N PRO A 71 0.41 3.14 -15.57
CA PRO A 71 -0.86 3.46 -16.18
C PRO A 71 -2.01 2.63 -15.61
N LEU A 72 -3.20 3.24 -15.40
CA LEU A 72 -4.38 2.54 -14.90
C LEU A 72 -5.16 1.79 -15.99
N TYR A 73 -4.78 1.93 -17.25
CA TYR A 73 -5.37 1.21 -18.36
C TYR A 73 -4.69 -0.15 -18.55
N LEU A 74 -5.47 -1.21 -18.56
CA LEU A 74 -5.02 -2.59 -18.61
C LEU A 74 -3.90 -2.85 -19.64
N ARG A 75 -4.09 -2.45 -20.89
CA ARG A 75 -3.09 -2.68 -21.94
C ARG A 75 -1.77 -1.95 -21.68
N ALA A 76 -1.85 -0.71 -21.23
CA ALA A 76 -0.66 0.09 -20.94
C ALA A 76 0.07 -0.43 -19.70
N ALA A 77 -0.65 -0.87 -18.66
CA ALA A 77 -0.06 -1.50 -17.49
C ALA A 77 0.65 -2.81 -17.84
N ILE A 78 0.05 -3.65 -18.67
CA ILE A 78 0.68 -4.88 -19.18
C ILE A 78 1.94 -4.55 -19.99
N ASP A 79 1.90 -3.53 -20.83
CA ASP A 79 3.06 -3.12 -21.62
C ASP A 79 4.23 -2.67 -20.73
N VAL A 80 3.94 -1.87 -19.69
CA VAL A 80 4.94 -1.49 -18.69
C VAL A 80 5.48 -2.71 -17.96
N ALA A 81 4.63 -3.64 -17.53
CA ALA A 81 5.02 -4.83 -16.80
C ALA A 81 5.90 -5.80 -17.62
N LEU A 82 5.72 -5.84 -18.95
CA LEU A 82 6.46 -6.76 -19.81
C LEU A 82 7.68 -6.13 -20.51
N ASN A 83 7.69 -4.83 -20.68
CA ASN A 83 8.68 -4.11 -21.51
C ASN A 83 9.29 -2.89 -20.80
N GLY A 84 8.83 -2.57 -19.59
CA GLY A 84 9.34 -1.46 -18.79
C GLY A 84 10.69 -1.77 -18.15
N GLN A 85 11.10 -0.90 -17.24
CA GLN A 85 12.32 -1.07 -16.45
C GLN A 85 11.95 -1.48 -15.03
N ASP A 86 12.71 -2.40 -14.45
CA ASP A 86 12.59 -2.76 -13.06
C ASP A 86 13.08 -1.62 -12.17
N ARG A 87 12.34 -1.37 -11.09
CA ARG A 87 12.73 -0.43 -10.04
C ARG A 87 12.64 -1.13 -8.69
N ALA A 88 13.72 -1.12 -7.94
CA ALA A 88 13.68 -1.53 -6.54
C ALA A 88 12.90 -0.50 -5.74
N ILE A 89 12.05 -0.96 -4.85
CA ILE A 89 11.26 -0.11 -3.95
C ILE A 89 11.39 -0.63 -2.52
N ASP A 90 11.18 0.24 -1.56
CA ASP A 90 11.21 -0.12 -0.16
C ASP A 90 9.93 -0.84 0.24
N LEU A 91 10.07 -1.86 1.07
CA LEU A 91 8.99 -2.54 1.75
C LEU A 91 9.14 -2.33 3.25
N VAL A 92 8.15 -1.74 3.87
CA VAL A 92 8.18 -1.38 5.28
C VAL A 92 7.50 -2.46 6.10
N GLU A 93 8.23 -3.02 7.06
CA GLU A 93 7.69 -3.97 8.03
C GLU A 93 7.08 -3.22 9.22
N VAL A 94 5.93 -3.66 9.67
CA VAL A 94 5.21 -3.10 10.82
C VAL A 94 4.89 -4.22 11.80
N SER A 95 5.33 -4.06 13.03
CA SER A 95 5.00 -4.95 14.13
C SER A 95 4.44 -4.17 15.32
N GLY A 96 3.68 -4.82 16.17
CA GLY A 96 3.14 -4.17 17.37
C GLY A 96 2.21 -5.06 18.17
N ASP A 97 1.89 -4.58 19.38
CA ASP A 97 0.97 -5.28 20.26
C ASP A 97 -0.47 -5.23 19.71
N GLY A 98 -1.11 -6.41 19.63
CA GLY A 98 -2.54 -6.52 19.30
C GLY A 98 -2.88 -6.67 17.82
N PHE A 99 -1.89 -6.73 16.93
CA PHE A 99 -2.07 -7.10 15.52
C PHE A 99 -0.91 -7.98 15.01
N ALA A 100 -1.16 -8.75 13.96
CA ALA A 100 -0.13 -9.54 13.32
C ALA A 100 0.86 -8.65 12.58
N ASP A 101 2.13 -9.06 12.53
CA ASP A 101 3.15 -8.39 11.74
C ASP A 101 2.69 -8.28 10.29
N THR A 102 2.90 -7.12 9.70
CA THR A 102 2.42 -6.80 8.35
C THR A 102 3.39 -5.88 7.64
N HIS A 103 3.11 -5.58 6.37
CA HIS A 103 3.95 -4.71 5.56
C HIS A 103 3.14 -3.61 4.89
N PHE A 104 3.79 -2.52 4.53
CA PHE A 104 3.24 -1.51 3.63
C PHE A 104 4.31 -0.96 2.68
N MET A 105 3.89 -0.44 1.54
CA MET A 105 4.75 0.23 0.55
C MET A 105 4.32 1.68 0.32
N VAL A 106 3.17 2.05 0.81
CA VAL A 106 2.57 3.37 0.58
C VAL A 106 2.63 4.19 1.87
N MET A 107 1.77 3.89 2.82
CA MET A 107 1.74 4.55 4.12
C MET A 107 0.96 3.72 5.14
N ALA A 108 1.26 3.94 6.41
CA ALA A 108 0.50 3.45 7.54
C ALA A 108 0.18 4.59 8.50
N GLY A 109 -0.91 4.47 9.26
CA GLY A 109 -1.31 5.51 10.18
C GLY A 109 -2.06 4.99 11.38
N MET A 110 -2.04 5.78 12.44
CA MET A 110 -2.83 5.58 13.66
C MET A 110 -3.73 6.78 13.95
N GLY A 111 -4.90 6.53 14.47
CA GLY A 111 -5.85 7.55 14.90
C GLY A 111 -6.78 7.98 13.77
N PHE A 112 -6.61 9.18 13.25
CA PHE A 112 -7.48 9.76 12.23
C PHE A 112 -7.68 8.88 11.00
N ASP A 113 -6.62 8.28 10.49
CA ASP A 113 -6.64 7.42 9.31
C ASP A 113 -7.47 6.14 9.57
N ALA A 114 -7.27 5.48 10.70
CA ALA A 114 -8.04 4.32 11.11
C ALA A 114 -9.55 4.64 11.21
N ALA A 115 -9.90 5.78 11.78
CA ALA A 115 -11.31 6.21 11.91
C ALA A 115 -11.98 6.49 10.55
N ILE A 116 -11.23 6.97 9.55
CA ILE A 116 -11.72 7.11 8.18
C ILE A 116 -12.02 5.74 7.57
N MET A 117 -11.13 4.77 7.77
CA MET A 117 -11.27 3.43 7.21
C MET A 117 -12.45 2.64 7.84
N GLU A 118 -12.66 2.76 9.16
CA GLU A 118 -13.78 2.11 9.86
C GLU A 118 -15.15 2.73 9.56
N GLY A 119 -15.20 4.05 9.34
CA GLY A 119 -16.46 4.80 9.18
C GLY A 119 -17.09 4.73 7.79
N VAL A 120 -16.44 4.14 6.80
CA VAL A 120 -16.97 4.11 5.42
C VAL A 120 -17.53 2.73 5.07
N ASN A 121 -18.85 2.60 5.18
CA ASN A 121 -19.59 1.43 4.69
C ASN A 121 -19.32 1.24 3.18
N GLU A 122 -19.04 0.01 2.76
CA GLU A 122 -18.68 -0.34 1.37
C GLU A 122 -19.70 0.14 0.32
N ASP A 123 -20.98 0.17 0.68
CA ASP A 123 -22.05 0.65 -0.20
C ASP A 123 -22.03 2.17 -0.41
N ILE A 124 -21.48 2.92 0.54
CA ILE A 124 -21.30 4.36 0.47
C ILE A 124 -20.06 4.70 -0.38
N LYS A 125 -19.01 3.91 -0.31
CA LYS A 125 -17.81 4.06 -1.16
C LYS A 125 -18.15 4.09 -2.66
N LYS A 126 -19.10 3.26 -3.08
CA LYS A 126 -19.48 3.13 -4.50
C LYS A 126 -20.33 4.31 -5.01
N LYS A 127 -21.04 5.05 -4.14
CA LYS A 127 -22.02 6.07 -4.56
C LYS A 127 -21.57 7.52 -4.38
N ILE A 128 -20.69 7.83 -3.43
CA ILE A 128 -20.39 9.22 -3.04
C ILE A 128 -18.90 9.59 -3.31
N GLY A 129 -18.05 8.64 -3.65
CA GLY A 129 -16.66 8.89 -4.06
C GLY A 129 -15.86 9.72 -3.01
N TRP A 130 -15.03 10.63 -3.49
CA TRP A 130 -14.11 11.42 -2.66
C TRP A 130 -14.81 12.35 -1.64
N VAL A 131 -16.09 12.72 -1.85
CA VAL A 131 -16.85 13.56 -0.93
C VAL A 131 -17.09 12.85 0.40
N ALA A 132 -17.33 11.53 0.39
CA ALA A 132 -17.44 10.75 1.62
C ALA A 132 -16.13 10.74 2.40
N TYR A 133 -15.01 10.72 1.70
CA TYR A 133 -13.67 10.79 2.28
C TYR A 133 -13.43 12.11 3.00
N VAL A 134 -13.79 13.23 2.36
CA VAL A 134 -13.67 14.57 2.96
C VAL A 134 -14.60 14.73 4.17
N LEU A 135 -15.84 14.21 4.09
CA LEU A 135 -16.78 14.27 5.22
C LEU A 135 -16.34 13.40 6.41
N SER A 136 -15.74 12.23 6.14
CA SER A 136 -15.15 11.39 7.18
C SER A 136 -13.92 12.08 7.79
N ALA A 137 -13.10 12.72 6.98
CA ALA A 137 -11.98 13.53 7.42
C ALA A 137 -12.41 14.67 8.34
N LEU A 138 -13.47 15.39 7.99
CA LEU A 138 -14.04 16.45 8.83
C LEU A 138 -14.63 15.93 10.15
N LYS A 139 -15.31 14.79 10.15
CA LYS A 139 -15.81 14.14 11.37
C LYS A 139 -14.67 13.73 12.31
N SER A 140 -13.56 13.27 11.78
CA SER A 140 -12.42 12.81 12.57
C SER A 140 -11.66 13.98 13.24
N LEU A 141 -11.81 15.22 12.75
CA LEU A 141 -11.31 16.40 13.46
C LEU A 141 -11.99 16.59 14.84
N MET A 142 -13.11 15.93 15.08
CA MET A 142 -13.81 15.93 16.37
C MET A 142 -13.22 14.94 17.39
N PHE A 143 -12.37 14.02 16.98
CA PHE A 143 -11.71 13.10 17.92
C PHE A 143 -10.70 13.86 18.80
N PRO A 144 -10.65 13.54 20.11
CA PRO A 144 -9.70 14.19 21.02
C PRO A 144 -8.27 13.79 20.67
N ALA A 145 -7.35 14.73 20.78
CA ALA A 145 -5.93 14.41 20.69
C ALA A 145 -5.52 13.54 21.86
N VAL A 146 -4.82 12.45 21.59
CA VAL A 146 -4.24 11.53 22.57
C VAL A 146 -2.76 11.86 22.81
N ARG A 147 -2.25 11.41 23.95
CA ARG A 147 -0.81 11.49 24.21
C ARG A 147 -0.14 10.31 23.53
N VAL A 148 0.93 10.61 22.77
CA VAL A 148 1.77 9.63 22.10
C VAL A 148 3.22 9.87 22.45
N GLU A 149 3.99 8.82 22.50
CA GLU A 149 5.43 8.86 22.66
C GLU A 149 6.04 8.29 21.37
N VAL A 150 6.95 9.05 20.77
CA VAL A 150 7.57 8.69 19.49
C VAL A 150 9.08 8.65 19.69
N SER A 151 9.70 7.58 19.20
CA SER A 151 11.14 7.46 19.03
C SER A 151 11.43 7.21 17.56
N VAL A 152 12.39 7.92 17.01
CA VAL A 152 12.84 7.75 15.61
C VAL A 152 14.29 7.31 15.68
N ASP A 153 14.67 6.30 14.91
CA ASP A 153 16.01 5.74 14.80
C ASP A 153 16.66 5.36 16.16
N GLY A 154 15.83 4.90 17.11
CA GLY A 154 16.29 4.53 18.44
C GLY A 154 16.65 5.72 19.34
N ALA A 155 16.32 6.95 18.95
CA ALA A 155 16.51 8.13 19.81
C ALA A 155 15.60 8.08 21.04
N GLU A 156 15.82 9.01 21.98
CA GLU A 156 14.97 9.14 23.17
C GLU A 156 13.52 9.45 22.79
N PHE A 157 12.57 8.86 23.52
CA PHE A 157 11.14 9.09 23.29
C PHE A 157 10.76 10.56 23.55
N THR A 158 10.11 11.13 22.55
CA THR A 158 9.50 12.47 22.63
C THR A 158 8.00 12.36 22.83
N LYS A 159 7.42 13.26 23.65
CA LYS A 159 6.00 13.25 24.00
C LYS A 159 5.24 14.27 23.17
N HIS A 160 4.20 13.80 22.52
CA HIS A 160 3.35 14.63 21.66
C HIS A 160 1.86 14.49 22.03
N ARG A 161 1.05 15.43 21.56
CA ARG A 161 -0.40 15.29 21.51
C ARG A 161 -0.82 15.28 20.05
N ALA A 162 -1.29 14.14 19.58
CA ALA A 162 -1.67 13.97 18.20
C ALA A 162 -3.09 13.40 18.06
N ARG A 163 -3.78 13.71 16.98
CA ARG A 163 -5.02 13.05 16.56
C ARG A 163 -4.73 11.94 15.58
N THR A 164 -3.66 12.07 14.84
CA THR A 164 -3.16 11.07 13.91
C THR A 164 -1.64 11.08 13.88
N ILE A 165 -1.06 9.94 13.58
CA ILE A 165 0.31 9.78 13.14
C ILE A 165 0.22 9.06 11.80
N VAL A 166 0.92 9.57 10.81
CA VAL A 166 1.07 8.94 9.51
C VAL A 166 2.56 8.71 9.29
N VAL A 167 2.90 7.53 8.84
CA VAL A 167 4.25 7.18 8.40
C VAL A 167 4.14 6.78 6.94
N GLY A 168 4.88 7.45 6.09
CA GLY A 168 4.78 7.26 4.65
C GLY A 168 6.07 6.87 3.99
N ASN A 169 5.94 6.12 2.91
CA ASN A 169 6.98 5.70 1.99
C ASN A 169 6.74 6.29 0.59
N VAL A 170 5.65 7.04 0.42
CA VAL A 170 5.31 7.74 -0.83
C VAL A 170 4.65 9.07 -0.53
N GLY A 171 4.78 10.00 -1.48
CA GLY A 171 4.38 11.41 -1.27
C GLY A 171 2.91 11.71 -1.49
N PHE A 172 2.19 10.91 -2.29
CA PHE A 172 0.90 11.33 -2.82
C PHE A 172 -0.24 10.37 -2.51
N LEU A 173 -1.37 10.96 -2.16
CA LEU A 173 -2.67 10.30 -2.04
C LEU A 173 -3.38 10.21 -3.39
N GLN A 174 -4.63 9.73 -3.37
CA GLN A 174 -5.49 9.72 -4.56
C GLN A 174 -5.60 11.11 -5.19
N ALA A 175 -5.78 11.14 -6.50
CA ALA A 175 -5.88 12.36 -7.31
C ALA A 175 -4.63 13.27 -7.27
N GLY A 176 -3.46 12.73 -6.92
CA GLY A 176 -2.22 13.48 -6.86
C GLY A 176 -2.16 14.49 -5.72
N MET A 177 -2.95 14.30 -4.67
CA MET A 177 -2.92 15.18 -3.50
C MET A 177 -1.66 14.90 -2.68
N PRO A 178 -0.77 15.88 -2.48
CA PRO A 178 0.43 15.67 -1.68
C PRO A 178 0.07 15.55 -0.19
N LEU A 179 0.66 14.57 0.48
CA LEU A 179 0.61 14.42 1.93
C LEU A 179 2.01 14.55 2.52
N LEU A 180 2.96 13.83 1.98
CA LEU A 180 4.38 13.80 2.36
C LEU A 180 5.21 14.04 1.09
N PRO A 181 5.25 15.28 0.56
CA PRO A 181 5.74 15.56 -0.78
C PRO A 181 7.22 15.23 -1.00
N ASP A 182 7.99 15.12 0.07
CA ASP A 182 9.42 14.80 0.04
C ASP A 182 9.69 13.29 0.15
N ALA A 183 8.68 12.47 0.46
CA ALA A 183 8.84 11.02 0.59
C ALA A 183 9.20 10.36 -0.75
N ALA A 184 10.20 9.49 -0.72
CA ALA A 184 10.68 8.74 -1.88
C ALA A 184 10.62 7.24 -1.60
N ILE A 185 10.06 6.48 -2.54
CA ILE A 185 9.73 5.06 -2.36
C ILE A 185 10.95 4.12 -2.37
N ASP A 186 12.14 4.62 -2.63
CA ASP A 186 13.36 3.84 -2.90
C ASP A 186 14.62 4.43 -2.24
N ASP A 187 14.49 5.25 -1.21
CA ASP A 187 15.61 5.88 -0.52
C ASP A 187 15.95 5.28 0.85
N GLY A 188 15.17 4.29 1.29
CA GLY A 188 15.35 3.61 2.56
C GLY A 188 14.95 4.45 3.78
N VAL A 189 14.20 5.53 3.59
CA VAL A 189 13.76 6.46 4.63
C VAL A 189 12.24 6.49 4.71
N LEU A 190 11.72 6.74 5.92
CA LEU A 190 10.28 6.93 6.16
C LEU A 190 10.01 8.36 6.59
N ASP A 191 8.93 8.96 6.10
CA ASP A 191 8.46 10.30 6.41
C ASP A 191 7.23 10.32 7.32
#